data_3a89bea89d85be47a8e6a09d417b170d
#
_entry.id   3a89bea89d85be47a8e6a09d417b170d
#
_cell.length_a   1.000
_cell.length_b   1.000
_cell.length_c   1.000
_cell.angle_alpha   90.00
_cell.angle_beta   90.00
_cell.angle_gamma   90.00
#
_symmetry.space_group_name_H-M   'P 1'
#
loop_
_entity.id
_entity.type
_entity.pdbx_description
1 polymer ?
#
loop_
_entity_poly.entity_id
_entity_poly.type
_entity_poly.pdbx_seq_one_letter_code
_entity_poly.pdbx_strand_id
1 'polypeptide(L)'
;MSNDFNTTLAAMSAEEKVALLTGSGLWRTASLPQHGIEDIIMTDGTYGVRYSSAQIDGREKWSMDDFISVITQTADQASVEEPAAKGGSEALFSTSLPATCFPNGSSLACSWDVELVHQMGQALGRECQHMGVGILLGPGINIRRTPLAGRGYEYYA
;
A
#
# COMPACT_ATOMS: atom_id res chain seq x y z
N MET A 1 -16.36 24.49 2.15
CA MET A 1 -15.31 25.52 2.17
C MET A 1 -14.22 25.03 1.26
N SER A 2 -13.98 25.67 0.11
CA SER A 2 -12.83 25.33 -0.73
C SER A 2 -11.58 25.82 0.01
N ASN A 3 -10.83 24.92 0.62
CA ASN A 3 -9.49 25.28 1.09
C ASN A 3 -8.70 25.69 -0.15
N ASP A 4 -8.30 26.95 -0.18
CA ASP A 4 -7.37 27.40 -1.19
C ASP A 4 -6.01 26.79 -0.88
N PHE A 5 -5.62 25.78 -1.67
CA PHE A 5 -4.34 25.10 -1.52
C PHE A 5 -3.15 26.05 -1.47
N ASN A 6 -3.20 27.15 -2.23
CA ASN A 6 -2.12 28.12 -2.27
C ASN A 6 -1.98 28.85 -0.94
N THR A 7 -3.09 29.19 -0.32
CA THR A 7 -3.10 29.83 1.02
C THR A 7 -2.54 28.87 2.07
N THR A 8 -2.96 27.61 2.05
CA THR A 8 -2.45 26.58 2.98
C THR A 8 -0.95 26.38 2.78
N LEU A 9 -0.50 26.21 1.52
CA LEU A 9 0.92 26.04 1.21
C LEU A 9 1.77 27.26 1.59
N ALA A 10 1.25 28.47 1.45
CA ALA A 10 1.95 29.70 1.83
C ALA A 10 2.11 29.84 3.35
N ALA A 11 1.18 29.28 4.13
CA ALA A 11 1.21 29.30 5.58
C ALA A 11 2.17 28.25 6.19
N MET A 12 2.59 27.24 5.42
CA MET A 12 3.47 26.18 5.90
C MET A 12 4.93 26.60 5.90
N SER A 13 5.67 26.13 6.91
CA SER A 13 7.13 26.20 6.92
C SER A 13 7.75 25.19 5.93
N ALA A 14 9.06 25.33 5.68
CA ALA A 14 9.78 24.36 4.83
C ALA A 14 9.81 22.97 5.46
N GLU A 15 9.99 22.89 6.79
CA GLU A 15 9.99 21.64 7.56
C GLU A 15 8.64 20.93 7.47
N GLU A 16 7.53 21.65 7.59
CA GLU A 16 6.18 21.11 7.45
C GLU A 16 5.93 20.56 6.05
N LYS A 17 6.38 21.27 5.02
CA LYS A 17 6.30 20.78 3.63
C LYS A 17 7.11 19.52 3.42
N VAL A 18 8.32 19.44 3.99
CA VAL A 18 9.16 18.24 3.93
C VAL A 18 8.51 17.08 4.68
N ALA A 19 7.89 17.33 5.84
CA ALA A 19 7.20 16.30 6.60
C ALA A 19 6.10 15.61 5.79
N LEU A 20 5.33 16.36 5.00
CA LEU A 20 4.30 15.78 4.12
C LEU A 20 4.87 14.84 3.04
N LEU A 21 6.13 15.03 2.65
CA LEU A 21 6.80 14.20 1.64
C LEU A 21 7.48 12.97 2.25
N THR A 22 7.62 12.92 3.58
CA THR A 22 8.38 11.88 4.26
C THR A 22 7.51 10.70 4.71
N GLY A 23 6.23 10.92 4.96
CA GLY A 23 5.37 9.92 5.57
C GLY A 23 5.55 9.82 7.10
N SER A 24 4.63 9.16 7.78
CA SER A 24 4.64 8.96 9.23
C SER A 24 4.60 7.49 9.63
N GLY A 25 5.22 6.66 8.85
CA GLY A 25 5.24 5.21 9.02
C GLY A 25 5.26 4.49 7.67
N LEU A 26 5.04 3.17 7.70
CA LEU A 26 5.12 2.36 6.49
C LEU A 26 3.96 2.65 5.53
N TRP A 27 2.76 2.89 6.08
CA TRP A 27 1.51 2.93 5.32
C TRP A 27 0.69 4.21 5.53
N ARG A 28 1.29 5.28 6.05
CA ARG A 28 0.60 6.55 6.30
C ARG A 28 1.41 7.74 5.82
N THR A 29 0.72 8.74 5.33
CA THR A 29 1.32 10.07 5.13
C THR A 29 1.47 10.77 6.49
N ALA A 30 2.26 11.83 6.54
CA ALA A 30 2.29 12.70 7.71
C ALA A 30 1.00 13.51 7.80
N SER A 31 0.55 13.80 9.03
CA SER A 31 -0.55 14.72 9.29
C SER A 31 -0.01 16.08 9.75
N LEU A 32 -0.72 17.15 9.40
CA LEU A 32 -0.49 18.51 9.89
C LEU A 32 -1.83 19.12 10.35
N PRO A 33 -2.30 18.73 11.56
CA PRO A 33 -3.62 19.15 12.06
C PRO A 33 -3.78 20.65 12.15
N GLN A 34 -2.70 21.39 12.39
CA GLN A 34 -2.67 22.85 12.42
C GLN A 34 -3.03 23.49 11.08
N HIS A 35 -2.90 22.76 9.99
CA HIS A 35 -3.29 23.16 8.64
C HIS A 35 -4.55 22.41 8.14
N GLY A 36 -5.19 21.62 9.01
CA GLY A 36 -6.36 20.81 8.66
C GLY A 36 -6.04 19.64 7.71
N ILE A 37 -4.79 19.16 7.71
CA ILE A 37 -4.34 18.03 6.90
C ILE A 37 -4.26 16.80 7.80
N GLU A 38 -5.12 15.84 7.53
CA GLU A 38 -5.09 14.51 8.17
C GLU A 38 -4.15 13.57 7.42
N ASP A 39 -3.69 12.52 8.09
CA ASP A 39 -2.93 11.47 7.44
C ASP A 39 -3.80 10.64 6.50
N ILE A 40 -3.19 10.14 5.44
CA ILE A 40 -3.83 9.28 4.46
C ILE A 40 -3.26 7.88 4.61
N ILE A 41 -4.14 6.89 4.74
CA ILE A 41 -3.77 5.47 4.74
C ILE A 41 -3.50 5.03 3.31
N MET A 42 -2.34 4.43 3.10
CA MET A 42 -1.98 3.74 1.88
C MET A 42 -1.96 2.24 2.13
N THR A 43 -2.34 1.44 1.15
CA THR A 43 -2.17 -0.01 1.23
C THR A 43 -1.64 -0.57 -0.07
N ASP A 44 -0.97 -1.71 0.03
CA ASP A 44 -0.68 -2.54 -1.11
C ASP A 44 -1.97 -3.16 -1.67
N GLY A 45 -1.98 -3.53 -2.96
CA GLY A 45 -3.16 -4.16 -3.54
C GLY A 45 -3.27 -4.07 -5.05
N THR A 46 -2.39 -4.75 -5.78
CA THR A 46 -2.41 -4.75 -7.25
C THR A 46 -3.69 -5.38 -7.83
N TYR A 47 -4.35 -6.25 -7.06
CA TYR A 47 -5.60 -6.92 -7.44
C TYR A 47 -6.51 -7.21 -6.24
N GLY A 48 -6.46 -6.41 -5.20
CA GLY A 48 -7.30 -6.49 -4.00
C GLY A 48 -6.72 -5.65 -2.87
N VAL A 49 -7.56 -5.10 -2.03
CA VAL A 49 -7.11 -4.27 -0.90
C VAL A 49 -6.44 -5.16 0.15
N ARG A 50 -5.21 -4.82 0.53
CA ARG A 50 -4.47 -5.55 1.57
C ARG A 50 -4.36 -4.70 2.82
N TYR A 51 -5.42 -4.67 3.61
CA TYR A 51 -5.45 -3.93 4.86
C TYR A 51 -5.01 -4.84 6.01
N SER A 52 -3.82 -4.61 6.53
CA SER A 52 -3.34 -5.26 7.75
C SER A 52 -3.46 -4.29 8.93
N SER A 53 -4.34 -4.61 9.87
CA SER A 53 -4.56 -3.77 11.05
C SER A 53 -3.32 -3.65 11.91
N ALA A 54 -2.47 -4.67 11.99
CA ALA A 54 -1.21 -4.61 12.71
C ALA A 54 -0.25 -3.58 12.12
N GLN A 55 -0.23 -3.45 10.79
CA GLN A 55 0.65 -2.51 10.08
C GLN A 55 0.09 -1.09 10.04
N ILE A 56 -1.23 -0.97 9.90
CA ILE A 56 -1.91 0.31 9.66
C ILE A 56 -2.37 0.94 10.96
N ASP A 57 -3.01 0.15 11.84
CA ASP A 57 -3.56 0.62 13.11
C ASP A 57 -2.61 0.34 14.28
N GLY A 58 -1.56 -0.44 14.03
CA GLY A 58 -0.62 -0.88 15.04
C GLY A 58 0.09 0.29 15.71
N ARG A 59 0.14 0.24 17.04
CA ARG A 59 0.86 1.19 17.87
C ARG A 59 2.38 1.01 17.79
N GLU A 60 2.84 -0.07 17.19
CA GLU A 60 4.25 -0.31 16.92
C GLU A 60 4.64 0.49 15.69
N LYS A 61 5.58 1.40 15.87
CA LYS A 61 6.19 2.16 14.79
C LYS A 61 7.05 1.20 13.96
N TRP A 62 6.47 0.58 12.98
CA TRP A 62 7.23 -0.16 11.98
C TRP A 62 8.12 0.83 11.23
N SER A 63 9.42 0.63 11.37
CA SER A 63 10.40 1.37 10.59
C SER A 63 10.65 0.68 9.25
N MET A 64 11.27 1.38 8.32
CA MET A 64 11.73 0.76 7.08
C MET A 64 12.75 -0.36 7.35
N ASP A 65 13.55 -0.23 8.42
CA ASP A 65 14.51 -1.25 8.82
C ASP A 65 13.82 -2.53 9.31
N ASP A 66 12.70 -2.40 10.03
CA ASP A 66 11.89 -3.55 10.44
C ASP A 66 11.32 -4.28 9.21
N PHE A 67 10.82 -3.53 8.23
CA PHE A 67 10.31 -4.07 6.98
C PHE A 67 11.40 -4.77 6.15
N ILE A 68 12.57 -4.15 6.00
CA ILE A 68 13.71 -4.75 5.31
C ILE A 68 14.18 -6.01 6.04
N SER A 69 14.24 -5.99 7.37
CA SER A 69 14.67 -7.16 8.15
C SER A 69 13.74 -8.35 7.96
N VAL A 70 12.42 -8.12 7.88
CA VAL A 70 11.43 -9.18 7.61
C VAL A 70 11.59 -9.74 6.19
N ILE A 71 11.77 -8.90 5.20
CA ILE A 71 11.96 -9.36 3.81
C ILE A 71 13.28 -10.13 3.66
N THR A 72 14.36 -9.66 4.26
CA THR A 72 15.66 -10.35 4.19
C THR A 72 15.67 -11.65 4.97
N GLN A 73 15.06 -11.70 6.13
CA GLN A 73 14.91 -12.94 6.91
C GLN A 73 14.06 -13.99 6.15
N THR A 74 13.00 -13.59 5.47
CA THR A 74 12.22 -14.52 4.65
C THR A 74 12.97 -15.02 3.42
N ALA A 75 13.93 -14.26 2.90
CA ALA A 75 14.78 -14.70 1.79
C ALA A 75 15.84 -15.73 2.25
N ASP A 76 16.37 -15.59 3.47
CA ASP A 76 17.37 -16.49 4.01
C ASP A 76 16.79 -17.77 4.65
N GLN A 77 15.53 -17.76 5.06
CA GLN A 77 14.87 -18.90 5.74
C GLN A 77 14.40 -20.04 4.80
N ALA A 78 14.77 -20.03 3.54
CA ALA A 78 14.65 -21.25 2.73
C ALA A 78 15.50 -22.41 3.25
N SER A 79 16.23 -22.26 4.34
CA SER A 79 17.24 -23.23 4.79
C SER A 79 17.44 -23.42 6.28
N VAL A 80 16.63 -22.97 7.26
CA VAL A 80 16.86 -23.39 8.67
C VAL A 80 15.64 -23.18 9.61
N GLU A 81 15.55 -24.09 10.56
CA GLU A 81 14.59 -24.34 11.63
C GLU A 81 14.38 -23.17 12.60
N GLU A 82 13.11 -23.08 13.08
CA GLU A 82 12.57 -22.33 14.20
C GLU A 82 12.61 -20.78 14.12
N PRO A 83 11.45 -20.13 14.12
CA PRO A 83 11.38 -18.68 14.19
C PRO A 83 11.56 -18.19 15.63
N ALA A 84 12.68 -17.58 15.90
CA ALA A 84 12.82 -16.76 17.10
C ALA A 84 11.95 -15.52 16.99
N ALA A 85 10.86 -15.54 17.72
CA ALA A 85 10.11 -14.44 18.31
C ALA A 85 10.13 -13.06 17.61
N LYS A 86 8.94 -12.62 17.26
CA LYS A 86 8.46 -11.29 16.94
C LYS A 86 8.54 -10.88 15.47
N GLY A 87 7.53 -11.28 14.71
CA GLY A 87 7.16 -10.56 13.52
C GLY A 87 7.58 -11.17 12.18
N GLY A 88 7.71 -12.47 12.05
CA GLY A 88 7.88 -13.13 10.76
C GLY A 88 6.74 -12.82 9.77
N SER A 89 6.83 -13.29 8.54
CA SER A 89 5.83 -13.07 7.47
C SER A 89 4.37 -13.30 7.91
N GLU A 90 4.13 -14.17 8.89
CA GLU A 90 2.82 -14.36 9.50
C GLU A 90 2.28 -13.09 10.18
N ALA A 91 3.11 -12.33 10.88
CA ALA A 91 2.66 -11.07 11.50
C ALA A 91 2.30 -10.00 10.47
N LEU A 92 2.92 -10.04 9.29
CA LEU A 92 2.58 -9.14 8.18
C LEU A 92 1.20 -9.42 7.59
N PHE A 93 0.72 -10.66 7.68
CA PHE A 93 -0.50 -11.10 6.99
C PHE A 93 -1.60 -11.62 7.91
N SER A 94 -1.28 -11.99 9.15
CA SER A 94 -2.21 -12.63 10.11
C SER A 94 -3.37 -11.74 10.57
N THR A 95 -3.24 -10.42 10.41
CA THR A 95 -4.24 -9.44 10.83
C THR A 95 -4.90 -8.72 9.66
N SER A 96 -4.82 -9.31 8.45
CA SER A 96 -5.45 -8.72 7.26
C SER A 96 -6.97 -8.82 7.35
N LEU A 97 -7.65 -7.72 7.03
CA LEU A 97 -9.10 -7.72 6.87
C LEU A 97 -9.49 -8.49 5.61
N PRO A 98 -10.62 -9.22 5.64
CA PRO A 98 -11.14 -9.85 4.44
C PRO A 98 -11.42 -8.81 3.34
N ALA A 99 -10.95 -9.09 2.13
CA ALA A 99 -11.16 -8.26 0.95
C ALA A 99 -11.35 -9.14 -0.28
N THR A 100 -11.90 -8.56 -1.35
CA THR A 100 -12.08 -9.27 -2.61
C THR A 100 -10.72 -9.51 -3.28
N CYS A 101 -10.46 -10.75 -3.67
CA CYS A 101 -9.34 -11.09 -4.54
C CYS A 101 -9.82 -11.00 -6.00
N PHE A 102 -9.50 -9.90 -6.65
CA PHE A 102 -9.76 -9.71 -8.07
C PHE A 102 -8.75 -10.49 -8.93
N PRO A 103 -9.06 -10.73 -10.22
CA PRO A 103 -8.08 -11.31 -11.14
C PRO A 103 -6.80 -10.48 -11.21
N ASN A 104 -5.66 -11.13 -11.39
CA ASN A 104 -4.38 -10.45 -11.53
C ASN A 104 -4.30 -9.63 -12.83
N GLY A 105 -3.33 -8.71 -12.90
CA GLY A 105 -3.16 -7.81 -14.03
C GLY A 105 -3.04 -8.52 -15.38
N SER A 106 -2.28 -9.62 -15.43
CA SER A 106 -2.11 -10.40 -16.66
C SER A 106 -3.43 -11.01 -17.18
N SER A 107 -4.26 -11.51 -16.25
CA SER A 107 -5.59 -12.07 -16.62
C SER A 107 -6.54 -10.98 -17.12
N LEU A 108 -6.54 -9.81 -16.46
CA LEU A 108 -7.38 -8.67 -16.87
C LEU A 108 -6.95 -8.11 -18.21
N ALA A 109 -5.65 -8.00 -18.46
CA ALA A 109 -5.11 -7.54 -19.73
C ALA A 109 -5.55 -8.43 -20.91
N CYS A 110 -5.63 -9.75 -20.69
CA CYS A 110 -6.10 -10.69 -21.69
C CYS A 110 -7.58 -10.52 -22.06
N SER A 111 -8.37 -9.85 -21.25
CA SER A 111 -9.79 -9.61 -21.55
C SER A 111 -10.01 -8.62 -22.70
N TRP A 112 -9.10 -7.66 -22.88
CA TRP A 112 -9.24 -6.52 -23.80
C TRP A 112 -10.52 -5.72 -23.59
N ASP A 113 -11.15 -5.88 -22.41
CA ASP A 113 -12.42 -5.27 -22.05
C ASP A 113 -12.18 -4.10 -21.08
N VAL A 114 -12.13 -2.89 -21.63
CA VAL A 114 -11.89 -1.66 -20.87
C VAL A 114 -13.02 -1.40 -19.86
N GLU A 115 -14.26 -1.74 -20.22
CA GLU A 115 -15.40 -1.51 -19.34
C GLU A 115 -15.35 -2.46 -18.12
N LEU A 116 -14.98 -3.72 -18.31
CA LEU A 116 -14.77 -4.67 -17.24
C LEU A 116 -13.69 -4.17 -16.25
N VAL A 117 -12.56 -3.68 -16.76
CA VAL A 117 -11.47 -3.13 -15.96
C VAL A 117 -11.92 -1.90 -15.19
N HIS A 118 -12.73 -1.04 -15.81
CA HIS A 118 -13.32 0.13 -15.17
C HIS A 118 -14.24 -0.27 -14.01
N GLN A 119 -15.13 -1.24 -14.21
CA GLN A 119 -16.02 -1.76 -13.17
C GLN A 119 -15.25 -2.38 -12.00
N MET A 120 -14.16 -3.09 -12.29
CA MET A 120 -13.27 -3.60 -11.26
C MET A 120 -12.63 -2.46 -10.45
N GLY A 121 -12.14 -1.42 -11.12
CA GLY A 121 -11.60 -0.24 -10.45
C GLY A 121 -12.61 0.44 -9.54
N GLN A 122 -13.87 0.53 -9.96
CA GLN A 122 -14.96 1.06 -9.13
C GLN A 122 -15.22 0.16 -7.90
N ALA A 123 -15.17 -1.16 -8.07
CA ALA A 123 -15.34 -2.09 -6.96
C ALA A 123 -14.21 -1.97 -5.93
N LEU A 124 -12.97 -1.93 -6.39
CA LEU A 124 -11.79 -1.66 -5.55
C LEU A 124 -11.90 -0.33 -4.82
N GLY A 125 -12.32 0.73 -5.50
CA GLY A 125 -12.50 2.04 -4.88
C GLY A 125 -13.55 2.03 -3.76
N ARG A 126 -14.65 1.29 -3.93
CA ARG A 126 -15.65 1.11 -2.86
C ARG A 126 -15.11 0.34 -1.67
N GLU A 127 -14.31 -0.70 -1.88
CA GLU A 127 -13.65 -1.42 -0.78
C GLU A 127 -12.66 -0.53 -0.04
N CYS A 128 -11.84 0.24 -0.77
CA CYS A 128 -10.93 1.22 -0.17
C CYS A 128 -11.69 2.22 0.71
N GLN A 129 -12.78 2.79 0.23
CA GLN A 129 -13.62 3.71 1.01
C GLN A 129 -14.20 3.05 2.26
N HIS A 130 -14.67 1.81 2.15
CA HIS A 130 -15.19 1.06 3.29
C HIS A 130 -14.14 0.80 4.37
N MET A 131 -12.89 0.57 3.95
CA MET A 131 -11.76 0.31 4.84
C MET A 131 -11.01 1.59 5.28
N GLY A 132 -11.44 2.77 4.84
CA GLY A 132 -10.77 4.03 5.15
C GLY A 132 -9.42 4.21 4.43
N VAL A 133 -9.19 3.47 3.35
CA VAL A 133 -7.96 3.56 2.55
C VAL A 133 -8.08 4.68 1.54
N GLY A 134 -7.17 5.65 1.60
CA GLY A 134 -7.16 6.79 0.70
C GLY A 134 -6.31 6.58 -0.56
N ILE A 135 -5.28 5.73 -0.49
CA ILE A 135 -4.40 5.43 -1.62
C ILE A 135 -4.19 3.91 -1.71
N LEU A 136 -4.56 3.33 -2.84
CA LEU A 136 -4.25 1.95 -3.17
C LEU A 136 -3.04 1.91 -4.11
N LEU A 137 -1.99 1.16 -3.73
CA LEU A 137 -0.79 0.98 -4.54
C LEU A 137 -1.04 -0.10 -5.60
N GLY A 138 -1.75 0.28 -6.63
CA GLY A 138 -2.16 -0.55 -7.77
C GLY A 138 -2.89 0.29 -8.83
N PRO A 139 -3.11 -0.26 -10.02
CA PRO A 139 -2.65 -1.55 -10.53
C PRO A 139 -1.15 -1.56 -10.90
N GLY A 140 -0.58 -2.75 -11.07
CA GLY A 140 0.77 -2.93 -11.61
C GLY A 140 0.77 -2.70 -13.12
N ILE A 141 1.27 -1.54 -13.56
CA ILE A 141 1.28 -1.14 -14.98
C ILE A 141 2.65 -1.17 -15.63
N ASN A 142 3.63 -1.79 -14.97
CA ASN A 142 4.98 -1.91 -15.50
C ASN A 142 5.01 -2.77 -16.75
N ILE A 143 5.77 -2.33 -17.76
CA ILE A 143 6.00 -3.12 -18.96
C ILE A 143 6.97 -4.26 -18.62
N ARG A 144 6.54 -5.48 -18.85
CA ARG A 144 7.37 -6.67 -18.67
C ARG A 144 8.30 -6.86 -19.87
N ARG A 145 9.58 -6.51 -19.70
CA ARG A 145 10.59 -6.59 -20.77
C ARG A 145 11.27 -7.94 -20.88
N THR A 146 11.21 -8.76 -19.84
CA THR A 146 11.85 -10.07 -19.77
C THR A 146 10.97 -11.05 -18.98
N PRO A 147 10.92 -12.32 -19.39
CA PRO A 147 10.18 -13.35 -18.64
C PRO A 147 10.82 -13.71 -17.31
N LEU A 148 12.06 -13.29 -17.07
CA LEU A 148 12.78 -13.56 -15.81
C LEU A 148 12.38 -12.61 -14.65
N ALA A 149 11.43 -11.70 -14.88
CA ALA A 149 10.93 -10.82 -13.83
C ALA A 149 10.11 -11.61 -12.80
N GLY A 150 10.54 -11.63 -11.53
CA GLY A 150 9.88 -12.40 -10.46
C GLY A 150 8.45 -11.93 -10.16
N ARG A 151 8.09 -10.68 -10.50
CA ARG A 151 6.76 -10.08 -10.30
C ARG A 151 5.96 -9.94 -11.60
N GLY A 152 6.34 -10.66 -12.65
CA GLY A 152 5.67 -10.56 -13.96
C GLY A 152 4.18 -10.93 -13.94
N TYR A 153 3.73 -11.71 -12.98
CA TYR A 153 2.33 -12.14 -12.82
C TYR A 153 1.39 -11.00 -12.45
N GLU A 154 1.88 -9.95 -11.82
CA GLU A 154 1.04 -8.85 -11.30
C GLU A 154 0.88 -7.67 -12.26
N TYR A 155 1.57 -7.68 -13.39
CA TYR A 155 1.54 -6.58 -14.36
C TYR A 155 0.60 -6.87 -15.53
N TYR A 156 0.07 -5.79 -16.10
CA TYR A 156 -0.84 -5.85 -17.26
C TYR A 156 -0.12 -6.18 -18.57
N ALA A 157 1.16 -5.87 -18.71
CA ALA A 157 1.91 -6.07 -19.95
C ALA A 157 3.20 -6.87 -19.73
#